data_6b770049041a9057d8ea2823fb7295b0
#
_entry.id   6b770049041a9057d8ea2823fb7295b0
#
_cell.length_a   1.000
_cell.length_b   1.000
_cell.length_c   1.000
_cell.angle_alpha   90.00
_cell.angle_beta   90.00
_cell.angle_gamma   90.00
#
_symmetry.space_group_name_H-M   'P 1'
#
loop_
_entity.id
_entity.type
_entity.pdbx_description
1 polymer ?
#
loop_
_entity_poly.entity_id
_entity_poly.type
_entity_poly.pdbx_seq_one_letter_code
_entity_poly.pdbx_strand_id
1 'polypeptide(L)'
;MENEKRMVGDYTVLCAVNIGSREIILAENEQDNSGERFLCCYGERNDIFEKFTECAVGDDYIDAALFFAERIKQDAERFRAEVEKLDIPVTVITEADCIPDHYKNDIN
;
A
#
# COMPACT_ATOMS: atom_id res chain seq x y z
N MET A 1 19.48 -2.68 -19.58
CA MET A 1 19.29 -1.61 -18.77
C MET A 1 18.82 -2.05 -17.44
N GLU A 2 19.05 -1.36 -16.49
CA GLU A 2 18.64 -1.74 -15.28
C GLU A 2 17.54 -0.93 -14.81
N ASN A 3 16.69 -1.45 -14.01
CA ASN A 3 15.59 -0.76 -13.47
C ASN A 3 16.05 0.04 -12.29
N GLU A 4 15.58 1.29 -12.26
CA GLU A 4 15.85 2.09 -11.12
C GLU A 4 14.98 1.62 -10.00
N LYS A 5 15.57 1.40 -8.85
CA LYS A 5 14.81 0.98 -7.69
C LYS A 5 14.30 2.21 -6.97
N ARG A 6 13.04 2.16 -6.60
CA ARG A 6 12.45 3.26 -5.85
C ARG A 6 12.98 3.23 -4.43
N MET A 7 13.33 4.38 -3.91
CA MET A 7 13.96 4.48 -2.60
C MET A 7 13.17 5.39 -1.67
N VAL A 8 13.20 5.09 -0.40
CA VAL A 8 12.74 5.97 0.65
C VAL A 8 13.95 6.16 1.56
N GLY A 9 14.65 7.28 1.40
CA GLY A 9 15.92 7.44 2.09
C GLY A 9 16.88 6.36 1.65
N ASP A 10 17.39 5.62 2.62
CA ASP A 10 18.33 4.53 2.35
C ASP A 10 17.62 3.19 2.13
N TYR A 11 16.31 3.17 2.11
CA TYR A 11 15.56 1.94 2.01
C TYR A 11 15.07 1.73 0.59
N THR A 12 15.19 0.51 0.10
CA THR A 12 14.67 0.14 -1.23
C THR A 12 13.24 -0.36 -1.06
N VAL A 13 12.33 0.18 -1.85
CA VAL A 13 10.91 -0.21 -1.75
C VAL A 13 10.75 -1.64 -2.22
N LEU A 14 10.17 -2.48 -1.37
CA LEU A 14 9.86 -3.85 -1.72
C LEU A 14 8.44 -3.97 -2.24
N CYS A 15 7.52 -3.21 -1.66
CA CYS A 15 6.11 -3.32 -2.02
C CYS A 15 5.41 -2.02 -1.66
N ALA A 16 4.47 -1.60 -2.48
CA ALA A 16 3.70 -0.39 -2.21
C ALA A 16 2.28 -0.59 -2.70
N VAL A 17 1.32 -0.14 -1.90
CA VAL A 17 -0.09 -0.29 -2.21
C VAL A 17 -0.75 1.07 -2.06
N ASN A 18 -1.50 1.48 -3.07
CA ASN A 18 -2.20 2.76 -3.05
C ASN A 18 -3.62 2.56 -2.54
N ILE A 19 -3.98 3.33 -1.51
CA ILE A 19 -5.35 3.33 -1.00
C ILE A 19 -5.76 4.79 -0.96
N GLY A 20 -6.72 5.17 -1.78
CA GLY A 20 -7.14 6.55 -1.85
C GLY A 20 -6.01 7.43 -2.33
N SER A 21 -5.73 8.48 -1.58
CA SER A 21 -4.72 9.45 -1.98
C SER A 21 -3.35 9.15 -1.39
N ARG A 22 -3.21 8.06 -0.66
CA ARG A 22 -1.91 7.79 -0.09
C ARG A 22 -1.51 6.34 -0.31
N GLU A 23 -0.24 6.11 -0.13
CA GLU A 23 0.40 4.84 -0.42
C GLU A 23 0.94 4.26 0.86
N ILE A 24 0.86 2.94 1.00
CA ILE A 24 1.48 2.25 2.12
C ILE A 24 2.69 1.54 1.55
N ILE A 25 3.85 1.74 2.16
CA ILE A 25 5.12 1.31 1.61
C ILE A 25 5.84 0.40 2.58
N LEU A 26 6.40 -0.69 2.06
CA LEU A 26 7.29 -1.58 2.79
C LEU A 26 8.64 -1.55 2.08
N ALA A 27 9.70 -1.29 2.82
CA ALA A 27 11.02 -1.13 2.22
C ALA A 27 12.10 -1.77 3.10
N GLU A 28 13.26 -1.98 2.53
CA GLU A 28 14.36 -2.65 3.21
C GLU A 28 15.69 -1.96 2.94
N ASN A 29 16.49 -1.81 3.99
CA ASN A 29 17.87 -1.38 3.86
C ASN A 29 18.76 -2.57 4.21
N GLU A 30 19.28 -3.24 3.17
CA GLU A 30 20.06 -4.44 3.37
C GLU A 30 21.39 -4.17 4.07
N GLN A 31 21.82 -2.91 4.09
CA GLN A 31 23.07 -2.56 4.72
C GLN A 31 22.94 -2.27 6.20
N ASP A 32 21.72 -2.17 6.69
CA ASP A 32 21.52 -1.81 8.09
C ASP A 32 21.81 -2.99 8.99
N ASN A 33 22.54 -2.72 10.08
CA ASN A 33 22.79 -3.75 11.06
C ASN A 33 22.52 -3.20 12.47
N SER A 34 21.65 -2.20 12.56
CA SER A 34 21.32 -1.60 13.84
C SER A 34 19.93 -2.02 14.33
N GLY A 35 19.27 -2.93 13.65
CA GLY A 35 17.95 -3.36 14.06
C GLY A 35 16.83 -2.61 13.35
N GLU A 36 17.16 -1.85 12.31
CA GLU A 36 16.17 -1.06 11.59
C GLU A 36 16.19 -1.39 10.10
N ARG A 37 16.32 -2.68 9.81
CA ARG A 37 16.49 -3.11 8.43
C ARG A 37 15.23 -2.89 7.57
N PHE A 38 14.06 -3.01 8.18
CA PHE A 38 12.80 -2.89 7.45
C PHE A 38 12.05 -1.65 7.87
N LEU A 39 11.40 -1.01 6.90
CA LEU A 39 10.67 0.23 7.11
C LEU A 39 9.26 0.08 6.55
N CYS A 40 8.28 0.56 7.30
CA CYS A 40 6.93 0.69 6.78
C CYS A 40 6.49 2.12 7.01
N CYS A 41 6.01 2.78 5.97
CA CYS A 41 5.59 4.17 6.09
C CYS A 41 4.46 4.47 5.13
N TYR A 42 3.88 5.65 5.27
CA TYR A 42 2.90 6.15 4.33
C TYR A 42 3.58 7.14 3.40
N GLY A 43 3.14 7.16 2.16
CA GLY A 43 3.66 8.10 1.18
C GLY A 43 2.54 8.89 0.56
N GLU A 44 2.78 10.19 0.40
CA GLU A 44 1.87 11.08 -0.32
C GLU A 44 2.68 11.79 -1.38
N ARG A 45 2.15 11.84 -2.57
CA ARG A 45 2.87 12.41 -3.69
C ARG A 45 2.02 13.44 -4.39
N ASN A 46 2.66 14.54 -4.75
CA ASN A 46 2.01 15.48 -5.63
C ASN A 46 3.01 15.83 -6.73
N ASP A 47 2.71 16.85 -7.53
CA ASP A 47 3.54 17.16 -8.67
C ASP A 47 4.92 17.72 -8.29
N ILE A 48 5.09 18.10 -7.04
CA ILE A 48 6.30 18.76 -6.61
C ILE A 48 7.21 17.87 -5.81
N PHE A 49 6.64 17.06 -4.89
CA PHE A 49 7.49 16.25 -4.02
C PHE A 49 6.75 15.02 -3.52
N GLU A 50 7.51 14.14 -2.88
CA GLU A 50 6.96 13.01 -2.16
C GLU A 50 7.18 13.25 -0.68
N LYS A 51 6.18 12.90 0.13
CA LYS A 51 6.28 13.06 1.57
C LYS A 51 6.04 11.71 2.21
N PHE A 52 6.92 11.33 3.12
CA PHE A 52 6.79 10.06 3.82
C PHE A 52 6.54 10.32 5.29
N THR A 53 5.54 9.66 5.86
CA THR A 53 5.14 9.93 7.23
C THR A 53 4.91 8.63 7.99
N GLU A 54 4.90 8.75 9.31
CA GLU A 54 4.59 7.64 10.21
C GLU A 54 5.46 6.43 9.93
N CYS A 55 6.76 6.67 9.84
CA CYS A 55 7.71 5.62 9.53
C CYS A 55 7.92 4.75 10.76
N ALA A 56 7.86 3.44 10.58
CA ALA A 56 8.12 2.47 11.61
C ALA A 56 9.20 1.54 11.10
N VAL A 57 10.16 1.20 11.95
CA VAL A 57 11.28 0.36 11.53
C VAL A 57 11.43 -0.82 12.47
N GLY A 58 12.05 -1.88 11.96
CA GLY A 58 12.30 -3.09 12.73
C GLY A 58 13.27 -3.97 11.98
N ASP A 59 13.68 -5.06 12.60
CA ASP A 59 14.69 -5.92 12.01
C ASP A 59 14.15 -7.28 11.56
N ASP A 60 12.85 -7.51 11.66
CA ASP A 60 12.28 -8.78 11.28
C ASP A 60 11.31 -8.60 10.12
N TYR A 61 11.54 -9.33 9.04
CA TYR A 61 10.71 -9.18 7.85
C TYR A 61 9.26 -9.59 8.12
N ILE A 62 9.06 -10.67 8.87
CA ILE A 62 7.70 -11.14 9.12
C ILE A 62 6.90 -10.10 9.90
N ASP A 63 7.53 -9.53 10.94
CA ASP A 63 6.85 -8.48 11.70
C ASP A 63 6.56 -7.27 10.84
N ALA A 64 7.49 -6.91 9.96
CA ALA A 64 7.29 -5.76 9.08
C ALA A 64 6.15 -6.04 8.10
N ALA A 65 6.08 -7.26 7.59
CA ALA A 65 5.03 -7.61 6.65
C ALA A 65 3.66 -7.59 7.33
N LEU A 66 3.58 -8.06 8.56
CA LEU A 66 2.33 -8.02 9.30
C LEU A 66 1.89 -6.59 9.58
N PHE A 67 2.85 -5.74 9.94
CA PHE A 67 2.55 -4.35 10.19
C PHE A 67 2.07 -3.65 8.92
N PHE A 68 2.70 -3.96 7.80
CA PHE A 68 2.34 -3.43 6.50
C PHE A 68 0.90 -3.85 6.14
N ALA A 69 0.59 -5.12 6.33
CA ALA A 69 -0.74 -5.63 6.03
C ALA A 69 -1.81 -4.98 6.91
N GLU A 70 -1.49 -4.75 8.17
CA GLU A 70 -2.44 -4.13 9.08
C GLU A 70 -2.74 -2.69 8.65
N ARG A 71 -1.72 -1.97 8.21
CA ARG A 71 -1.93 -0.60 7.74
C ARG A 71 -2.79 -0.58 6.48
N ILE A 72 -2.59 -1.55 5.58
CA ILE A 72 -3.42 -1.64 4.39
C ILE A 72 -4.86 -1.85 4.79
N LYS A 73 -5.10 -2.75 5.73
CA LYS A 73 -6.45 -3.03 6.18
C LYS A 73 -7.11 -1.79 6.77
N GLN A 74 -6.38 -1.10 7.65
CA GLN A 74 -6.93 0.08 8.31
C GLN A 74 -7.24 1.19 7.31
N ASP A 75 -6.36 1.41 6.35
CA ASP A 75 -6.57 2.46 5.36
C ASP A 75 -7.73 2.11 4.43
N ALA A 76 -7.86 0.85 4.06
CA ALA A 76 -8.95 0.44 3.20
C ALA A 76 -10.29 0.63 3.91
N GLU A 77 -10.35 0.29 5.18
CA GLU A 77 -11.58 0.48 5.95
C GLU A 77 -11.92 1.95 6.11
N ARG A 78 -10.90 2.78 6.35
CA ARG A 78 -11.13 4.21 6.49
C ARG A 78 -11.61 4.81 5.17
N PHE A 79 -11.00 4.40 4.09
CA PHE A 79 -11.37 4.93 2.77
C PHE A 79 -12.80 4.55 2.42
N ARG A 80 -13.19 3.32 2.73
CA ARG A 80 -14.56 2.90 2.49
C ARG A 80 -15.55 3.76 3.28
N ALA A 81 -15.22 4.03 4.54
CA ALA A 81 -16.10 4.85 5.37
C ALA A 81 -16.21 6.26 4.83
N GLU A 82 -15.12 6.80 4.31
CA GLU A 82 -15.15 8.14 3.76
C GLU A 82 -15.99 8.23 2.50
N VAL A 83 -15.90 7.22 1.65
CA VAL A 83 -16.70 7.19 0.43
C VAL A 83 -18.18 7.11 0.78
N GLU A 84 -18.52 6.29 1.74
CA GLU A 84 -19.91 6.17 2.16
C GLU A 84 -20.43 7.46 2.80
N LYS A 85 -19.56 8.13 3.54
CA LYS A 85 -19.95 9.37 4.20
C LYS A 85 -20.24 10.47 3.19
N LEU A 86 -19.54 10.45 2.06
CA LEU A 86 -19.77 11.45 1.03
C LEU A 86 -21.06 11.20 0.24
N ASP A 87 -21.71 10.08 0.53
CA ASP A 87 -22.99 9.76 -0.13
C ASP A 87 -22.83 9.68 -1.65
N ILE A 88 -21.69 9.20 -2.09
CA ILE A 88 -21.46 9.01 -3.50
C ILE A 88 -22.13 7.72 -3.92
N PRO A 89 -22.91 7.73 -5.01
CA PRO A 89 -23.51 6.50 -5.46
C PRO A 89 -22.41 5.50 -5.79
N VAL A 90 -22.47 4.35 -5.16
CA VAL A 90 -21.46 3.33 -5.33
C VAL A 90 -22.13 2.07 -5.81
N THR A 91 -21.60 1.50 -6.88
CA THR A 91 -22.11 0.24 -7.38
C THR A 91 -21.58 -0.87 -6.48
N VAL A 92 -22.49 -1.61 -5.89
CA VAL A 92 -22.09 -2.72 -5.05
C VAL A 92 -21.65 -3.86 -5.95
N ILE A 93 -20.45 -4.36 -5.68
CA ILE A 93 -19.94 -5.47 -6.46
C ILE A 93 -20.56 -6.74 -5.93
N THR A 94 -21.30 -7.42 -6.78
CA THR A 94 -21.92 -8.68 -6.41
C THR A 94 -21.27 -9.78 -7.24
N GLU A 95 -21.68 -11.00 -6.99
CA GLU A 95 -21.18 -12.08 -7.79
C GLU A 95 -21.48 -11.88 -9.27
N ALA A 96 -22.62 -11.35 -9.59
CA ALA A 96 -22.97 -11.11 -10.97
C ALA A 96 -22.05 -10.09 -11.60
N ASP A 97 -21.63 -9.10 -10.84
CA ASP A 97 -20.75 -8.07 -11.36
C ASP A 97 -19.31 -8.54 -11.43
N CYS A 98 -18.93 -9.42 -10.54
CA CYS A 98 -17.56 -9.86 -10.48
C CYS A 98 -17.17 -10.84 -11.55
N ILE A 99 -18.14 -11.60 -12.08
CA ILE A 99 -17.82 -12.61 -13.05
C ILE A 99 -17.44 -11.94 -14.32
N PRO A 100 -16.43 -12.17 -14.72
CA PRO A 100 -15.93 -11.48 -15.90
C PRO A 100 -16.15 -12.30 -17.14
N ASP A 101 -16.92 -12.72 -16.51
CA ASP A 101 -17.14 -13.13 -17.04
C ASP A 101 -17.02 -13.28 -17.37
N HIS A 102 -16.50 -13.57 -16.82
CA HIS A 102 -16.30 -14.02 -17.00
C HIS A 102 -16.07 -14.23 -16.72
N TYR A 103 -15.88 -14.47 -16.57
CA TYR A 103 -15.74 -14.94 -16.44
C TYR A 103 -16.37 -15.21 -16.67
N LYS A 104 -16.77 -15.08 -16.83
CA LYS A 104 -17.37 -15.45 -17.14
C LYS A 104 -17.71 -15.35 -17.64
N ASN A 105 -17.50 -15.38 -17.73
CA ASN A 105 -17.82 -15.44 -18.30
C ASN A 105 -17.84 -14.95 -18.60
N ASP A 106 -17.46 -14.86 -18.40
CA ASP A 106 -17.45 -14.74 -18.72
C ASP A 106 -17.32 -14.30 -18.77
N ILE A 107 -17.09 -14.29 -18.74
CA ILE A 107 -17.04 -14.35 -19.01
C ILE A 107 -17.18 -14.30 -19.17
N ASN A 108 -17.08 -14.52 -19.21
CA ASN A 108 -17.29 -14.81 -19.52
C ASN A 108 -17.31 -14.79 -19.77
#